data_89fee3593961c168634a72ab0e8bbc02
#
_entry.id   89fee3593961c168634a72ab0e8bbc02
#
_cell.length_a   1.000
_cell.length_b   1.000
_cell.length_c   1.000
_cell.angle_alpha   90.00
_cell.angle_beta   90.00
_cell.angle_gamma   90.00
#
_symmetry.space_group_name_H-M   'P 1'
#
loop_
_entity.id
_entity.type
_entity.pdbx_description
1 polymer ?
#
loop_
_entity_poly.entity_id
_entity_poly.type
_entity_poly.pdbx_seq_one_letter_code
_entity_poly.pdbx_strand_id
1 'polypeptide(L)'
;MANILFIGVGTMGYPMATNLIKNKHNLNFYDPYAIEKNIKNLKSLGCIKIESLKNIPNNLDFVITMLPTGKEVKEVTIGNHGIVNYTKDNFIYIDMSTILPKDSIEISQQLKKKGISMLDAPVARLVQNAIDGTLLILVGGEKEEYDLSTSMLKCMGSDVVYCGTSGSGSKMKIINNYMSILLNIITAETLALADSSGINRDLAIELMSTTAAGKGHMNLTYPAKVFKNDISPGFKNSLALKDLRL
;
A
#
# COMPACT_ATOMS: atom_id res chain seq x y z
N MET A 1 2.28 -2.27 23.37
CA MET A 1 1.30 -3.34 23.10
C MET A 1 -0.03 -2.65 22.87
N ALA A 2 -0.69 -2.92 21.74
CA ALA A 2 -1.92 -2.25 21.34
C ALA A 2 -3.01 -3.28 21.04
N ASN A 3 -4.29 -2.89 21.20
CA ASN A 3 -5.47 -3.67 20.85
C ASN A 3 -5.91 -3.28 19.43
N ILE A 4 -5.90 -4.22 18.51
CA ILE A 4 -6.10 -3.96 17.08
C ILE A 4 -7.26 -4.80 16.55
N LEU A 5 -8.15 -4.19 15.79
CA LEU A 5 -9.05 -4.90 14.89
C LEU A 5 -8.50 -4.81 13.46
N PHE A 6 -8.21 -5.96 12.85
CA PHE A 6 -7.74 -6.05 11.48
C PHE A 6 -8.87 -6.58 10.57
N ILE A 7 -9.23 -5.79 9.56
CA ILE A 7 -10.32 -6.10 8.62
C ILE A 7 -9.71 -6.42 7.25
N GLY A 8 -9.91 -7.66 6.79
CA GLY A 8 -9.35 -8.15 5.53
C GLY A 8 -8.01 -8.89 5.73
N VAL A 9 -8.06 -10.21 5.88
CA VAL A 9 -6.89 -11.09 6.08
C VAL A 9 -6.63 -11.97 4.86
N GLY A 10 -6.72 -11.34 3.67
CA GLY A 10 -6.37 -11.94 2.38
C GLY A 10 -4.86 -12.02 2.15
N THR A 11 -4.44 -12.01 0.88
CA THR A 11 -3.03 -12.19 0.46
C THR A 11 -2.06 -11.23 1.14
N MET A 12 -2.42 -9.96 1.28
CA MET A 12 -1.58 -8.95 1.94
C MET A 12 -1.89 -8.84 3.43
N GLY A 13 -3.17 -8.79 3.81
CA GLY A 13 -3.58 -8.55 5.19
C GLY A 13 -3.20 -9.68 6.16
N TYR A 14 -3.22 -10.93 5.73
CA TYR A 14 -2.83 -12.06 6.56
C TYR A 14 -1.38 -11.98 7.07
N PRO A 15 -0.35 -11.82 6.21
CA PRO A 15 1.02 -11.66 6.69
C PRO A 15 1.23 -10.38 7.50
N MET A 16 0.55 -9.28 7.18
CA MET A 16 0.61 -8.04 7.95
C MET A 16 0.06 -8.25 9.37
N ALA A 17 -1.13 -8.86 9.50
CA ALA A 17 -1.71 -9.24 10.79
C ALA A 17 -0.78 -10.16 11.59
N THR A 18 -0.15 -11.14 10.93
CA THR A 18 0.81 -12.05 11.56
C THR A 18 2.01 -11.29 12.14
N ASN A 19 2.52 -10.28 11.44
CA ASN A 19 3.63 -9.48 11.94
C ASN A 19 3.25 -8.63 13.15
N LEU A 20 2.04 -8.10 13.21
CA LEU A 20 1.54 -7.41 14.40
C LEU A 20 1.52 -8.32 15.63
N ILE A 21 1.06 -9.57 15.46
CA ILE A 21 1.03 -10.55 16.56
C ILE A 21 2.44 -10.92 17.01
N LYS A 22 3.37 -11.19 16.07
CA LYS A 22 4.79 -11.46 16.37
C LYS A 22 5.43 -10.34 17.19
N ASN A 23 4.98 -9.10 16.99
CA ASN A 23 5.40 -7.93 17.76
C ASN A 23 4.53 -7.67 19.00
N LYS A 24 3.82 -8.70 19.49
CA LYS A 24 3.08 -8.73 20.76
C LYS A 24 1.89 -7.75 20.85
N HIS A 25 1.26 -7.42 19.73
CA HIS A 25 -0.02 -6.73 19.74
C HIS A 25 -1.18 -7.72 19.92
N ASN A 26 -2.25 -7.29 20.61
CA ASN A 26 -3.49 -8.06 20.72
C ASN A 26 -4.31 -7.84 19.44
N LEU A 27 -4.68 -8.91 18.76
CA LEU A 27 -5.34 -8.79 17.48
C LEU A 27 -6.66 -9.55 17.43
N ASN A 28 -7.72 -8.83 17.08
CA ASN A 28 -8.96 -9.39 16.57
C ASN A 28 -9.01 -9.20 15.06
N PHE A 29 -9.70 -10.07 14.33
CA PHE A 29 -9.85 -9.90 12.90
C PHE A 29 -11.27 -10.17 12.42
N TYR A 30 -11.61 -9.47 11.33
CA TYR A 30 -12.87 -9.64 10.60
C TYR A 30 -12.57 -9.81 9.11
N ASP A 31 -13.02 -10.90 8.54
CA ASP A 31 -13.03 -11.14 7.11
C ASP A 31 -14.01 -12.28 6.80
N PRO A 32 -15.17 -11.97 6.20
CA PRO A 32 -16.14 -12.98 5.83
C PRO A 32 -15.72 -13.89 4.68
N TYR A 33 -14.69 -13.47 3.91
CA TYR A 33 -14.19 -14.19 2.74
C TYR A 33 -12.81 -14.83 2.98
N ALA A 34 -12.30 -14.76 4.21
CA ALA A 34 -11.00 -15.32 4.54
C ALA A 34 -10.95 -16.83 4.28
N ILE A 35 -9.86 -17.28 3.67
CA ILE A 35 -9.64 -18.71 3.46
C ILE A 35 -9.39 -19.42 4.80
N GLU A 36 -9.88 -20.64 4.91
CA GLU A 36 -9.85 -21.44 6.16
C GLU A 36 -8.45 -21.59 6.74
N LYS A 37 -7.41 -21.71 5.87
CA LYS A 37 -6.01 -21.77 6.28
C LYS A 37 -5.59 -20.53 7.07
N ASN A 38 -5.93 -19.34 6.60
CA ASN A 38 -5.57 -18.08 7.26
C ASN A 38 -6.29 -17.95 8.61
N ILE A 39 -7.59 -18.33 8.64
CA ILE A 39 -8.39 -18.32 9.86
C ILE A 39 -7.77 -19.23 10.94
N LYS A 40 -7.46 -20.49 10.59
CA LYS A 40 -6.84 -21.46 11.50
C LYS A 40 -5.50 -20.97 12.04
N ASN A 41 -4.66 -20.44 11.15
CA ASN A 41 -3.35 -19.95 11.53
C ASN A 41 -3.44 -18.73 12.47
N LEU A 42 -4.29 -17.75 12.18
CA LEU A 42 -4.46 -16.60 13.06
C LEU A 42 -5.03 -17.00 14.43
N LYS A 43 -6.02 -17.92 14.46
CA LYS A 43 -6.55 -18.45 15.73
C LYS A 43 -5.48 -19.20 16.53
N SER A 44 -4.61 -19.98 15.89
CA SER A 44 -3.50 -20.68 16.57
C SER A 44 -2.46 -19.73 17.16
N LEU A 45 -2.37 -18.50 16.63
CA LEU A 45 -1.54 -17.41 17.17
C LEU A 45 -2.24 -16.58 18.25
N GLY A 46 -3.44 -16.98 18.69
CA GLY A 46 -4.20 -16.32 19.74
C GLY A 46 -5.14 -15.21 19.27
N CYS A 47 -5.34 -15.04 17.95
CA CYS A 47 -6.29 -14.04 17.45
C CYS A 47 -7.72 -14.50 17.57
N ILE A 48 -8.60 -13.56 17.82
CA ILE A 48 -10.04 -13.79 17.89
C ILE A 48 -10.67 -13.32 16.57
N LYS A 49 -11.36 -14.25 15.88
CA LYS A 49 -12.22 -13.88 14.75
C LYS A 49 -13.52 -13.32 15.27
N ILE A 50 -13.89 -12.13 14.84
CA ILE A 50 -15.25 -11.62 15.04
C ILE A 50 -16.13 -11.98 13.85
N GLU A 51 -17.34 -12.42 14.10
CA GLU A 51 -18.25 -12.91 13.06
C GLU A 51 -19.10 -11.76 12.45
N SER A 52 -19.13 -10.61 13.10
CA SER A 52 -19.85 -9.43 12.64
C SER A 52 -19.20 -8.18 13.22
N LEU A 53 -19.22 -7.08 12.45
CA LEU A 53 -18.80 -5.76 12.93
C LEU A 53 -19.70 -5.21 14.08
N LYS A 54 -20.87 -5.80 14.31
CA LYS A 54 -21.68 -5.53 15.51
C LYS A 54 -20.98 -5.96 16.80
N ASN A 55 -20.06 -6.90 16.71
CA ASN A 55 -19.31 -7.45 17.83
C ASN A 55 -17.90 -6.87 17.92
N ILE A 56 -17.73 -5.61 17.45
CA ILE A 56 -16.45 -4.91 17.56
C ILE A 56 -16.00 -4.86 19.02
N PRO A 57 -14.74 -5.24 19.34
CA PRO A 57 -14.23 -5.17 20.69
C PRO A 57 -14.20 -3.74 21.22
N ASN A 58 -14.35 -3.58 22.52
CA ASN A 58 -14.09 -2.31 23.19
C ASN A 58 -12.58 -2.11 23.41
N ASN A 59 -12.18 -0.88 23.73
CA ASN A 59 -10.79 -0.50 24.04
C ASN A 59 -9.81 -0.80 22.90
N LEU A 60 -10.22 -0.57 21.66
CA LEU A 60 -9.32 -0.62 20.50
C LEU A 60 -8.44 0.64 20.47
N ASP A 61 -7.15 0.42 20.20
CA ASP A 61 -6.21 1.51 19.88
C ASP A 61 -6.23 1.79 18.37
N PHE A 62 -6.35 0.73 17.56
CA PHE A 62 -6.34 0.83 16.10
C PHE A 62 -7.39 -0.06 15.44
N VAL A 63 -7.96 0.43 14.35
CA VAL A 63 -8.71 -0.39 13.40
C VAL A 63 -8.01 -0.28 12.04
N ILE A 64 -7.62 -1.41 11.47
CA ILE A 64 -6.86 -1.47 10.22
C ILE A 64 -7.69 -2.17 9.15
N THR A 65 -7.78 -1.59 7.96
CA THR A 65 -8.39 -2.24 6.78
C THR A 65 -7.34 -2.54 5.71
N MET A 66 -7.46 -3.72 5.09
CA MET A 66 -6.69 -4.12 3.91
C MET A 66 -7.61 -4.86 2.95
N LEU A 67 -8.34 -4.10 2.12
CA LEU A 67 -9.49 -4.54 1.33
C LEU A 67 -9.26 -4.28 -0.17
N PRO A 68 -10.00 -4.97 -1.06
CA PRO A 68 -9.77 -4.90 -2.50
C PRO A 68 -10.05 -3.53 -3.12
N THR A 69 -11.13 -2.86 -2.74
CA THR A 69 -11.56 -1.59 -3.35
C THR A 69 -12.12 -0.59 -2.33
N GLY A 70 -12.23 0.66 -2.75
CA GLY A 70 -12.85 1.72 -1.93
C GLY A 70 -14.32 1.46 -1.58
N LYS A 71 -15.01 0.62 -2.35
CA LYS A 71 -16.40 0.24 -2.06
C LYS A 71 -16.47 -0.59 -0.77
N GLU A 72 -15.63 -1.63 -0.67
CA GLU A 72 -15.57 -2.47 0.53
C GLU A 72 -15.07 -1.66 1.73
N VAL A 73 -14.08 -0.78 1.53
CA VAL A 73 -13.59 0.09 2.61
C VAL A 73 -14.71 1.00 3.14
N LYS A 74 -15.48 1.65 2.26
CA LYS A 74 -16.63 2.47 2.65
C LYS A 74 -17.70 1.64 3.37
N GLU A 75 -18.03 0.46 2.85
CA GLU A 75 -19.07 -0.40 3.44
C GLU A 75 -18.72 -0.81 4.87
N VAL A 76 -17.49 -1.29 5.11
CA VAL A 76 -17.09 -1.73 6.46
C VAL A 76 -16.85 -0.57 7.42
N THR A 77 -16.62 0.64 6.92
CA THR A 77 -16.28 1.80 7.74
C THR A 77 -17.51 2.65 8.04
N ILE A 78 -18.12 3.21 7.01
CA ILE A 78 -19.20 4.22 7.11
C ILE A 78 -20.53 3.74 6.53
N GLY A 79 -20.60 2.52 5.99
CA GLY A 79 -21.84 1.93 5.48
C GLY A 79 -22.88 1.67 6.56
N ASN A 80 -24.06 1.20 6.17
CA ASN A 80 -25.17 0.94 7.11
C ASN A 80 -24.81 -0.07 8.22
N HIS A 81 -23.88 -0.97 7.92
CA HIS A 81 -23.34 -1.95 8.88
C HIS A 81 -21.84 -1.72 9.15
N GLY A 82 -21.36 -0.50 8.90
CA GLY A 82 -19.98 -0.12 9.14
C GLY A 82 -19.67 0.10 10.63
N ILE A 83 -18.38 0.06 10.94
CA ILE A 83 -17.85 0.15 12.31
C ILE A 83 -18.33 1.40 13.06
N VAL A 84 -18.54 2.51 12.35
CA VAL A 84 -18.99 3.79 12.94
C VAL A 84 -20.33 3.70 13.67
N ASN A 85 -21.13 2.66 13.38
CA ASN A 85 -22.45 2.46 13.98
C ASN A 85 -22.40 1.60 15.25
N TYR A 86 -21.26 0.96 15.52
CA TYR A 86 -21.14 -0.04 16.60
C TYR A 86 -20.04 0.28 17.61
N THR A 87 -19.18 1.24 17.32
CA THR A 87 -18.13 1.66 18.24
C THR A 87 -18.55 2.91 19.02
N LYS A 88 -18.06 2.99 20.28
CA LYS A 88 -18.13 4.18 21.12
C LYS A 88 -16.72 4.68 21.49
N ASP A 89 -15.70 3.94 21.08
CA ASP A 89 -14.31 4.20 21.45
C ASP A 89 -13.65 5.15 20.45
N ASN A 90 -12.71 5.93 20.93
CA ASN A 90 -11.79 6.69 20.10
C ASN A 90 -10.58 5.81 19.78
N PHE A 91 -10.43 5.45 18.52
CA PHE A 91 -9.27 4.74 17.98
C PHE A 91 -8.76 5.47 16.76
N ILE A 92 -7.55 5.15 16.31
CA ILE A 92 -7.06 5.60 15.02
C ILE A 92 -7.46 4.56 13.97
N TYR A 93 -8.25 4.98 12.98
CA TYR A 93 -8.57 4.16 11.82
C TYR A 93 -7.46 4.28 10.77
N ILE A 94 -6.95 3.14 10.28
CA ILE A 94 -5.85 3.11 9.31
C ILE A 94 -6.28 2.27 8.11
N ASP A 95 -6.49 2.94 6.97
CA ASP A 95 -6.76 2.23 5.72
C ASP A 95 -5.47 1.96 4.97
N MET A 96 -5.10 0.69 4.86
CA MET A 96 -3.92 0.24 4.12
C MET A 96 -4.24 -0.27 2.71
N SER A 97 -5.51 -0.12 2.30
CA SER A 97 -6.00 -0.49 0.97
C SER A 97 -5.53 0.50 -0.09
N THR A 98 -5.55 0.06 -1.35
CA THR A 98 -5.32 0.97 -2.48
C THR A 98 -6.66 1.46 -3.00
N ILE A 99 -7.05 2.68 -2.63
CA ILE A 99 -8.31 3.30 -3.00
C ILE A 99 -8.09 4.68 -3.63
N LEU A 100 -9.16 5.25 -4.22
CA LEU A 100 -9.08 6.60 -4.76
C LEU A 100 -8.87 7.63 -3.63
N PRO A 101 -8.01 8.64 -3.82
CA PRO A 101 -7.78 9.68 -2.82
C PRO A 101 -9.07 10.40 -2.36
N LYS A 102 -10.01 10.61 -3.29
CA LYS A 102 -11.32 11.20 -2.96
C LYS A 102 -12.12 10.34 -1.98
N ASP A 103 -12.06 9.01 -2.13
CA ASP A 103 -12.77 8.08 -1.25
C ASP A 103 -12.13 8.08 0.14
N SER A 104 -10.80 8.09 0.22
CA SER A 104 -10.06 8.22 1.47
C SER A 104 -10.42 9.50 2.22
N ILE A 105 -10.43 10.65 1.52
CA ILE A 105 -10.80 11.94 2.11
C ILE A 105 -12.25 11.94 2.59
N GLU A 106 -13.18 11.38 1.82
CA GLU A 106 -14.60 11.26 2.20
C GLU A 106 -14.77 10.44 3.49
N ILE A 107 -14.13 9.26 3.55
CA ILE A 107 -14.17 8.39 4.74
C ILE A 107 -13.60 9.13 5.95
N SER A 108 -12.44 9.78 5.79
CA SER A 108 -11.80 10.57 6.86
C SER A 108 -12.72 11.66 7.41
N GLN A 109 -13.41 12.38 6.53
CA GLN A 109 -14.35 13.43 6.95
C GLN A 109 -15.56 12.87 7.71
N GLN A 110 -16.08 11.70 7.32
CA GLN A 110 -17.20 11.06 8.02
C GLN A 110 -16.77 10.50 9.38
N LEU A 111 -15.59 9.88 9.46
CA LEU A 111 -15.00 9.42 10.72
C LEU A 111 -14.74 10.57 11.69
N LYS A 112 -14.22 11.69 11.21
CA LYS A 112 -13.97 12.90 12.01
C LYS A 112 -15.24 13.44 12.67
N LYS A 113 -16.41 13.36 12.01
CA LYS A 113 -17.71 13.72 12.60
C LYS A 113 -18.11 12.83 13.79
N LYS A 114 -17.50 11.66 13.90
CA LYS A 114 -17.68 10.70 14.99
C LYS A 114 -16.54 10.74 16.02
N GLY A 115 -15.60 11.67 15.89
CA GLY A 115 -14.44 11.77 16.77
C GLY A 115 -13.34 10.74 16.50
N ILE A 116 -13.38 10.05 15.36
CA ILE A 116 -12.40 9.04 14.97
C ILE A 116 -11.40 9.65 13.99
N SER A 117 -10.12 9.60 14.32
CA SER A 117 -9.03 10.00 13.43
C SER A 117 -8.74 8.94 12.38
N MET A 118 -8.30 9.37 11.18
CA MET A 118 -7.98 8.45 10.09
C MET A 118 -6.62 8.74 9.46
N LEU A 119 -5.87 7.68 9.19
CA LEU A 119 -4.73 7.67 8.29
C LEU A 119 -5.05 6.84 7.04
N ASP A 120 -4.72 7.36 5.87
CA ASP A 120 -4.60 6.56 4.65
C ASP A 120 -3.14 6.11 4.51
N ALA A 121 -2.92 4.80 4.61
CA ALA A 121 -1.59 4.22 4.73
C ALA A 121 -1.36 3.05 3.74
N PRO A 122 -1.63 3.24 2.44
CA PRO A 122 -1.43 2.18 1.46
C PRO A 122 0.02 1.71 1.41
N VAL A 123 0.17 0.43 1.05
CA VAL A 123 1.46 -0.26 1.04
C VAL A 123 2.02 -0.41 -0.36
N ALA A 124 3.35 -0.37 -0.47
CA ALA A 124 4.09 -0.72 -1.67
C ALA A 124 5.07 -1.88 -1.38
N ARG A 125 5.67 -2.41 -2.42
CA ARG A 125 6.44 -3.66 -2.47
C ARG A 125 5.53 -4.89 -2.63
N LEU A 126 6.13 -6.09 -2.54
CA LEU A 126 5.51 -7.36 -2.90
C LEU A 126 4.97 -8.12 -1.68
N VAL A 127 4.26 -9.23 -1.92
CA VAL A 127 3.75 -10.14 -0.88
C VAL A 127 4.88 -10.64 0.02
N GLN A 128 6.06 -10.94 -0.54
CA GLN A 128 7.21 -11.36 0.26
C GLN A 128 7.59 -10.29 1.31
N ASN A 129 7.56 -9.02 0.94
CA ASN A 129 7.83 -7.93 1.88
C ASN A 129 6.75 -7.82 2.99
N ALA A 130 5.49 -8.18 2.68
CA ALA A 130 4.46 -8.27 3.71
C ALA A 130 4.73 -9.41 4.70
N ILE A 131 5.25 -10.54 4.22
CA ILE A 131 5.65 -11.69 5.05
C ILE A 131 6.84 -11.31 5.95
N ASP A 132 7.83 -10.63 5.38
CA ASP A 132 9.08 -10.26 6.06
C ASP A 132 8.94 -9.01 6.95
N GLY A 133 7.79 -8.32 6.93
CA GLY A 133 7.60 -7.06 7.67
C GLY A 133 8.41 -5.90 7.10
N THR A 134 8.71 -5.91 5.81
CA THR A 134 9.55 -4.92 5.13
C THR A 134 8.80 -4.12 4.07
N LEU A 135 7.49 -3.89 4.26
CA LEU A 135 6.71 -3.03 3.37
C LEU A 135 7.20 -1.58 3.39
N LEU A 136 6.95 -0.86 2.29
CA LEU A 136 6.94 0.61 2.28
C LEU A 136 5.50 1.06 2.52
N ILE A 137 5.27 1.84 3.58
CA ILE A 137 3.97 2.34 4.00
C ILE A 137 3.94 3.85 3.74
N LEU A 138 2.98 4.30 2.92
CA LEU A 138 2.84 5.69 2.48
C LEU A 138 1.69 6.34 3.25
N VAL A 139 1.99 7.19 4.23
CA VAL A 139 0.98 7.66 5.19
C VAL A 139 0.53 9.07 4.91
N GLY A 140 -0.79 9.25 4.76
CA GLY A 140 -1.48 10.55 4.74
C GLY A 140 -2.41 10.68 5.93
N GLY A 141 -2.53 11.90 6.47
CA GLY A 141 -3.38 12.23 7.62
C GLY A 141 -2.77 13.31 8.48
N GLU A 142 -3.31 13.50 9.68
CA GLU A 142 -2.73 14.46 10.62
C GLU A 142 -1.39 13.92 11.17
N LYS A 143 -0.46 14.82 11.39
CA LYS A 143 0.91 14.46 11.80
C LYS A 143 0.97 13.79 13.16
N GLU A 144 0.08 14.17 14.07
CA GLU A 144 0.00 13.62 15.41
C GLU A 144 -0.38 12.12 15.37
N GLU A 145 -1.42 11.75 14.61
CA GLU A 145 -1.85 10.37 14.45
C GLU A 145 -0.79 9.53 13.74
N TYR A 146 -0.07 10.12 12.76
CA TYR A 146 1.07 9.47 12.15
C TYR A 146 2.15 9.13 13.18
N ASP A 147 2.52 10.08 14.04
CA ASP A 147 3.56 9.87 15.05
C ASP A 147 3.13 8.80 16.07
N LEU A 148 1.88 8.83 16.52
CA LEU A 148 1.30 7.82 17.42
C LEU A 148 1.27 6.41 16.80
N SER A 149 1.04 6.30 15.49
CA SER A 149 0.89 5.03 14.79
C SER A 149 2.21 4.44 14.28
N THR A 150 3.28 5.27 14.16
CA THR A 150 4.53 4.89 13.48
C THR A 150 5.17 3.63 14.07
N SER A 151 5.19 3.47 15.39
CA SER A 151 5.79 2.28 16.04
C SER A 151 5.05 1.00 15.69
N MET A 152 3.72 1.05 15.62
CA MET A 152 2.87 -0.08 15.23
C MET A 152 3.01 -0.37 13.74
N LEU A 153 3.01 0.65 12.87
CA LEU A 153 3.21 0.50 11.43
C LEU A 153 4.56 -0.13 11.08
N LYS A 154 5.62 0.18 11.84
CA LYS A 154 6.95 -0.43 11.69
C LYS A 154 6.98 -1.93 11.96
N CYS A 155 5.97 -2.51 12.59
CA CYS A 155 5.85 -3.97 12.68
C CYS A 155 5.55 -4.63 11.33
N MET A 156 4.99 -3.89 10.37
CA MET A 156 4.59 -4.37 9.05
C MET A 156 5.48 -3.86 7.91
N GLY A 157 6.23 -2.79 8.15
CA GLY A 157 7.06 -2.16 7.13
C GLY A 157 8.37 -1.60 7.66
N SER A 158 9.46 -1.74 6.90
CA SER A 158 10.76 -1.13 7.22
C SER A 158 10.75 0.38 7.00
N ASP A 159 9.92 0.86 6.07
CA ASP A 159 9.85 2.26 5.68
C ASP A 159 8.43 2.78 5.86
N VAL A 160 8.24 3.69 6.80
CA VAL A 160 6.97 4.36 7.08
C VAL A 160 7.16 5.84 6.78
N VAL A 161 6.55 6.32 5.69
CA VAL A 161 6.81 7.65 5.14
C VAL A 161 5.56 8.53 5.25
N TYR A 162 5.70 9.67 5.92
CA TYR A 162 4.65 10.68 5.95
C TYR A 162 4.61 11.44 4.62
N CYS A 163 3.48 11.36 3.94
CA CYS A 163 3.25 11.94 2.62
C CYS A 163 2.49 13.28 2.65
N GLY A 164 1.95 13.67 3.80
CA GLY A 164 1.16 14.88 3.96
C GLY A 164 -0.23 14.63 4.54
N THR A 165 -1.14 15.57 4.33
CA THR A 165 -2.52 15.50 4.86
C THR A 165 -3.33 14.34 4.27
N SER A 166 -4.55 14.13 4.79
CA SER A 166 -5.47 13.06 4.37
C SER A 166 -5.57 12.93 2.84
N GLY A 167 -5.47 11.70 2.33
CA GLY A 167 -5.44 11.34 0.93
C GLY A 167 -4.05 11.41 0.27
N SER A 168 -3.02 11.92 0.97
CA SER A 168 -1.67 12.03 0.39
C SER A 168 -0.96 10.69 0.24
N GLY A 169 -1.18 9.74 1.15
CA GLY A 169 -0.70 8.36 1.02
C GLY A 169 -1.31 7.68 -0.21
N SER A 170 -2.62 7.77 -0.36
CA SER A 170 -3.36 7.25 -1.52
C SER A 170 -2.91 7.89 -2.84
N LYS A 171 -2.67 9.22 -2.87
CA LYS A 171 -2.11 9.90 -4.05
C LYS A 171 -0.74 9.35 -4.40
N MET A 172 0.16 9.27 -3.42
CA MET A 172 1.52 8.78 -3.65
C MET A 172 1.51 7.32 -4.12
N LYS A 173 0.62 6.48 -3.56
CA LYS A 173 0.43 5.09 -3.99
C LYS A 173 0.02 4.99 -5.46
N ILE A 174 -0.93 5.81 -5.91
CA ILE A 174 -1.38 5.82 -7.31
C ILE A 174 -0.25 6.27 -8.24
N ILE A 175 0.50 7.32 -7.88
CA ILE A 175 1.66 7.80 -8.63
C ILE A 175 2.70 6.68 -8.77
N ASN A 176 3.05 6.02 -7.65
CA ASN A 176 3.99 4.89 -7.66
C ASN A 176 3.49 3.74 -8.54
N ASN A 177 2.21 3.37 -8.42
CA ASN A 177 1.64 2.26 -9.17
C ASN A 177 1.56 2.57 -10.67
N TYR A 178 1.23 3.81 -11.06
CA TYR A 178 1.25 4.23 -12.45
C TYR A 178 2.61 3.94 -13.09
N MET A 179 3.69 4.41 -12.47
CA MET A 179 5.05 4.16 -12.96
C MET A 179 5.40 2.67 -12.99
N SER A 180 5.11 1.95 -11.89
CA SER A 180 5.45 0.53 -11.75
C SER A 180 4.73 -0.35 -12.77
N ILE A 181 3.44 -0.10 -13.03
CA ILE A 181 2.64 -0.88 -13.98
C ILE A 181 3.14 -0.63 -15.41
N LEU A 182 3.38 0.62 -15.79
CA LEU A 182 3.89 0.95 -17.13
C LEU A 182 5.28 0.35 -17.36
N LEU A 183 6.18 0.43 -16.37
CA LEU A 183 7.50 -0.20 -16.48
C LEU A 183 7.41 -1.71 -16.64
N ASN A 184 6.46 -2.37 -15.98
CA ASN A 184 6.26 -3.82 -16.14
C ASN A 184 5.80 -4.17 -17.56
N ILE A 185 4.85 -3.40 -18.13
CA ILE A 185 4.37 -3.61 -19.49
C ILE A 185 5.50 -3.39 -20.50
N ILE A 186 6.22 -2.27 -20.42
CA ILE A 186 7.32 -1.95 -21.32
C ILE A 186 8.43 -3.00 -21.20
N THR A 187 8.74 -3.47 -20.00
CA THR A 187 9.74 -4.52 -19.81
C THR A 187 9.32 -5.82 -20.51
N ALA A 188 8.06 -6.23 -20.38
CA ALA A 188 7.55 -7.44 -21.04
C ALA A 188 7.62 -7.33 -22.57
N GLU A 189 7.20 -6.20 -23.14
CA GLU A 189 7.28 -5.94 -24.59
C GLU A 189 8.72 -5.93 -25.08
N THR A 190 9.64 -5.29 -24.34
CA THR A 190 11.06 -5.24 -24.69
C THR A 190 11.72 -6.63 -24.70
N LEU A 191 11.39 -7.47 -23.71
CA LEU A 191 11.91 -8.83 -23.68
C LEU A 191 11.33 -9.70 -24.77
N ALA A 192 10.05 -9.52 -25.13
CA ALA A 192 9.45 -10.19 -26.28
C ALA A 192 10.11 -9.77 -27.61
N LEU A 193 10.45 -8.48 -27.75
CA LEU A 193 11.22 -7.99 -28.91
C LEU A 193 12.61 -8.61 -28.98
N ALA A 194 13.33 -8.74 -27.85
CA ALA A 194 14.63 -9.40 -27.81
C ALA A 194 14.52 -10.87 -28.28
N ASP A 195 13.56 -11.60 -27.75
CA ASP A 195 13.30 -13.00 -28.14
C ASP A 195 13.01 -13.13 -29.65
N SER A 196 12.12 -12.27 -30.18
CA SER A 196 11.75 -12.30 -31.61
C SER A 196 12.90 -11.90 -32.53
N SER A 197 13.86 -11.12 -32.04
CA SER A 197 15.08 -10.72 -32.75
C SER A 197 16.22 -11.74 -32.61
N GLY A 198 16.01 -12.86 -31.94
CA GLY A 198 17.03 -13.87 -31.71
C GLY A 198 18.09 -13.51 -30.67
N ILE A 199 17.85 -12.47 -29.87
CA ILE A 199 18.76 -12.06 -28.80
C ILE A 199 18.44 -12.88 -27.54
N ASN A 200 19.48 -13.42 -26.91
CA ASN A 200 19.34 -14.13 -25.64
C ASN A 200 18.76 -13.17 -24.57
N ARG A 201 17.71 -13.61 -23.88
CA ARG A 201 16.99 -12.80 -22.89
C ARG A 201 17.86 -12.36 -21.73
N ASP A 202 18.70 -13.27 -21.19
CA ASP A 202 19.58 -12.96 -20.07
C ASP A 202 20.62 -11.92 -20.45
N LEU A 203 21.20 -12.01 -21.65
CA LEU A 203 22.10 -11.02 -22.20
C LEU A 203 21.40 -9.65 -22.38
N ALA A 204 20.14 -9.65 -22.86
CA ALA A 204 19.37 -8.43 -23.02
C ALA A 204 19.12 -7.76 -21.65
N ILE A 205 18.74 -8.53 -20.63
CA ILE A 205 18.54 -8.02 -19.26
C ILE A 205 19.85 -7.47 -18.68
N GLU A 206 20.95 -8.22 -18.82
CA GLU A 206 22.26 -7.81 -18.32
C GLU A 206 22.67 -6.46 -18.92
N LEU A 207 22.65 -6.32 -20.24
CA LEU A 207 23.02 -5.09 -20.93
C LEU A 207 22.10 -3.92 -20.59
N MET A 208 20.79 -4.10 -20.67
CA MET A 208 19.83 -3.03 -20.37
C MET A 208 19.92 -2.55 -18.92
N SER A 209 20.20 -3.44 -17.96
CA SER A 209 20.34 -3.07 -16.55
C SER A 209 21.49 -2.09 -16.28
N THR A 210 22.46 -1.99 -17.18
CA THR A 210 23.60 -1.06 -17.06
C THR A 210 23.32 0.33 -17.61
N THR A 211 22.28 0.48 -18.43
CA THR A 211 21.93 1.71 -19.15
C THR A 211 20.74 2.46 -18.51
N ALA A 212 20.36 3.58 -19.11
CA ALA A 212 19.17 4.32 -18.69
C ALA A 212 17.86 3.51 -18.84
N ALA A 213 17.83 2.51 -19.71
CA ALA A 213 16.68 1.62 -19.89
C ALA A 213 16.33 0.88 -18.59
N GLY A 214 17.31 0.23 -17.95
CA GLY A 214 17.08 -0.51 -16.71
C GLY A 214 17.24 0.33 -15.44
N LYS A 215 18.18 1.31 -15.43
CA LYS A 215 18.36 2.20 -14.27
C LYS A 215 17.26 3.23 -14.10
N GLY A 216 16.53 3.54 -15.19
CA GLY A 216 15.45 4.51 -15.21
C GLY A 216 15.91 5.96 -15.31
N HIS A 217 15.19 6.75 -16.11
CA HIS A 217 15.45 8.17 -16.28
C HIS A 217 15.30 8.97 -14.96
N MET A 218 14.41 8.53 -14.06
CA MET A 218 14.20 9.16 -12.77
C MET A 218 15.47 9.17 -11.90
N ASN A 219 16.31 8.13 -12.02
CA ASN A 219 17.55 8.00 -11.25
C ASN A 219 18.77 8.63 -11.95
N LEU A 220 18.73 8.82 -13.25
CA LEU A 220 19.88 9.29 -14.06
C LEU A 220 19.63 10.67 -14.66
N THR A 221 18.72 10.76 -15.62
CA THR A 221 18.55 11.96 -16.47
C THR A 221 17.90 13.12 -15.73
N TYR A 222 16.85 12.82 -14.94
CA TYR A 222 16.11 13.87 -14.24
C TYR A 222 16.96 14.59 -13.18
N PRO A 223 17.66 13.90 -12.25
CA PRO A 223 18.54 14.58 -11.30
C PRO A 223 19.74 15.27 -11.95
N ALA A 224 20.26 14.69 -13.03
CA ALA A 224 21.45 15.25 -13.70
C ALA A 224 21.15 16.53 -14.50
N LYS A 225 19.96 16.64 -15.10
CA LYS A 225 19.59 17.69 -16.03
C LYS A 225 18.29 18.41 -15.67
N VAL A 226 17.15 17.71 -15.71
CA VAL A 226 15.81 18.31 -15.65
C VAL A 226 15.60 19.11 -14.36
N PHE A 227 15.97 18.55 -13.20
CA PHE A 227 15.84 19.25 -11.90
C PHE A 227 16.83 20.40 -11.71
N LYS A 228 17.82 20.52 -12.63
CA LYS A 228 18.77 21.65 -12.68
C LYS A 228 18.39 22.69 -13.75
N ASN A 229 17.18 22.59 -14.32
CA ASN A 229 16.72 23.41 -15.45
C ASN A 229 17.62 23.33 -16.70
N ASP A 230 18.43 22.27 -16.82
CA ASP A 230 19.18 21.99 -18.05
C ASP A 230 18.28 21.19 -18.99
N ILE A 231 17.64 21.90 -19.91
CA ILE A 231 16.78 21.34 -20.95
C ILE A 231 17.53 21.00 -22.23
N SER A 232 18.87 21.12 -22.26
CA SER A 232 19.66 20.70 -23.40
C SER A 232 19.49 19.20 -23.67
N PRO A 233 19.25 18.78 -24.92
CA PRO A 233 18.95 17.38 -25.21
C PRO A 233 20.20 16.50 -25.01
N GLY A 234 20.09 15.50 -24.13
CA GLY A 234 21.04 14.38 -24.07
C GLY A 234 20.81 13.40 -25.22
N PHE A 235 19.54 13.26 -25.65
CA PHE A 235 19.13 12.50 -26.82
C PHE A 235 17.95 13.23 -27.50
N LYS A 236 18.10 13.61 -28.76
CA LYS A 236 17.08 14.40 -29.46
C LYS A 236 15.85 13.57 -29.78
N ASN A 237 14.64 14.12 -29.57
CA ASN A 237 13.39 13.45 -29.88
C ASN A 237 13.27 12.98 -31.34
N SER A 238 13.88 13.71 -32.29
CA SER A 238 13.95 13.29 -33.72
C SER A 238 14.76 11.99 -33.91
N LEU A 239 15.81 11.77 -33.12
CA LEU A 239 16.58 10.54 -33.15
C LEU A 239 15.81 9.39 -32.46
N ALA A 240 15.18 9.67 -31.30
CA ALA A 240 14.31 8.70 -30.66
C ALA A 240 13.18 8.23 -31.59
N LEU A 241 12.53 9.16 -32.28
CA LEU A 241 11.49 8.81 -33.27
C LEU A 241 12.05 7.96 -34.43
N LYS A 242 13.23 8.27 -34.88
CA LYS A 242 13.90 7.45 -35.92
C LYS A 242 14.12 6.02 -35.41
N ASP A 243 14.67 5.86 -34.21
CA ASP A 243 14.94 4.53 -33.63
C ASP A 243 13.66 3.71 -33.42
N LEU A 244 12.54 4.35 -32.99
CA LEU A 244 11.25 3.69 -32.85
C LEU A 244 10.58 3.27 -34.17
N ARG A 245 11.08 3.78 -35.34
CA ARG A 245 10.58 3.41 -36.67
C ARG A 245 11.38 2.29 -37.34
N LEU A 246 12.51 1.93 -36.78
CA LEU A 246 13.34 0.81 -37.25
C LEU A 246 12.84 -0.52 -36.74
#